data_e159fc89240fca45e4c704f380361cd4
#
_entry.id   e159fc89240fca45e4c704f380361cd4
#
_cell.length_a   1.000
_cell.length_b   1.000
_cell.length_c   1.000
_cell.angle_alpha   90.00
_cell.angle_beta   90.00
_cell.angle_gamma   90.00
#
_symmetry.space_group_name_H-M   'P 1'
#
loop_
_entity.id
_entity.type
_entity.pdbx_description
1 polymer ?
#
loop_
_entity_poly.entity_id
_entity_poly.type
_entity_poly.pdbx_seq_one_letter_code
_entity_poly.pdbx_strand_id
1 'polypeptide(L)'
;LFPYTTLFRSNQSSRRGGMLTHAGLLAMNSSGKDSNPLKRGIWMLESFLNDPPPPPPPAVPEIDLADPAIARMTLKERIEDHRNHAACMSCHIKIDPWGIAFENYDSRGLWRVEANGKPVDSTSRLYNNETLDGMIGLKRFLLKNRQDQFVLALTHKLCVFALGRPLTFSDRSLLEEIASSVRQKDDGLRTLIMEIATSKLFLSK
;
A
#
# COMPACT_ATOMS: atom_id res chain seq x y z
N LEU A 1 -19.94 21.78 -18.61
CA LEU A 1 -18.88 20.89 -18.12
C LEU A 1 -18.12 21.59 -17.03
N PHE A 2 -18.48 21.32 -15.79
CA PHE A 2 -17.72 21.84 -14.65
C PHE A 2 -16.37 21.10 -14.59
N PRO A 3 -15.24 21.81 -14.57
CA PRO A 3 -13.94 21.18 -14.39
C PRO A 3 -13.78 20.79 -12.92
N TYR A 4 -14.41 19.68 -12.51
CA TYR A 4 -14.20 19.09 -11.17
C TYR A 4 -12.73 18.79 -10.88
N THR A 5 -11.91 18.79 -11.91
CA THR A 5 -10.47 18.53 -11.80
C THR A 5 -9.65 19.63 -11.16
N THR A 6 -10.17 20.87 -11.07
CA THR A 6 -9.44 22.01 -10.46
C THR A 6 -9.59 22.10 -8.94
N LEU A 7 -10.69 21.61 -8.37
CA LEU A 7 -10.94 21.69 -6.91
C LEU A 7 -10.11 20.67 -6.09
N PHE A 8 -9.59 19.63 -6.73
CA PHE A 8 -8.88 18.52 -6.04
C PHE A 8 -7.46 18.28 -6.56
N ARG A 9 -6.88 19.23 -7.30
CA ARG A 9 -5.46 19.13 -7.66
C ARG A 9 -4.62 19.43 -6.43
N SER A 10 -3.97 18.37 -5.90
CA SER A 10 -2.85 18.58 -5.00
C SER A 10 -1.74 19.29 -5.77
N ASN A 11 -1.28 20.45 -5.30
CA ASN A 11 -0.08 21.07 -5.85
C ASN A 11 1.15 20.25 -5.43
N GLN A 12 2.26 20.38 -6.16
CA GLN A 12 3.50 19.66 -5.85
C GLN A 12 4.03 20.01 -4.44
N SER A 13 3.74 21.22 -3.95
CA SER A 13 4.16 21.67 -2.61
C SER A 13 3.41 20.98 -1.48
N SER A 14 2.20 20.45 -1.70
CA SER A 14 1.44 19.75 -0.67
C SER A 14 1.96 18.35 -0.36
N ARG A 15 2.88 17.81 -1.16
CA ARG A 15 3.38 16.43 -1.07
C ARG A 15 2.27 15.37 -1.04
N ARG A 16 1.08 15.74 -1.49
CA ARG A 16 -0.12 14.92 -1.62
C ARG A 16 -0.31 14.52 -3.08
N GLY A 17 -0.92 13.39 -3.31
CA GLY A 17 -1.30 12.95 -4.65
C GLY A 17 -1.71 11.49 -4.66
N GLY A 18 -2.94 11.24 -5.11
CA GLY A 18 -3.53 9.92 -5.20
C GLY A 18 -3.81 9.26 -3.85
N MET A 19 -4.29 8.04 -3.93
CA MET A 19 -4.77 7.25 -2.79
C MET A 19 -3.70 7.00 -1.73
N LEU A 20 -2.45 6.74 -2.13
CA LEU A 20 -1.35 6.39 -1.21
C LEU A 20 -1.01 7.51 -0.20
N THR A 21 -1.36 8.75 -0.50
CA THR A 21 -1.10 9.88 0.40
C THR A 21 -2.38 10.45 1.03
N HIS A 22 -3.49 9.70 0.95
CA HIS A 22 -4.74 10.10 1.58
C HIS A 22 -4.64 10.01 3.10
N ALA A 23 -4.96 11.10 3.81
CA ALA A 23 -4.75 11.19 5.26
C ALA A 23 -5.50 10.10 6.04
N GLY A 24 -6.75 9.82 5.68
CA GLY A 24 -7.55 8.78 6.32
C GLY A 24 -6.93 7.39 6.17
N LEU A 25 -6.35 7.07 5.01
CA LEU A 25 -5.65 5.81 4.79
C LEU A 25 -4.39 5.70 5.66
N LEU A 26 -3.61 6.76 5.73
CA LEU A 26 -2.39 6.81 6.52
C LEU A 26 -2.70 6.72 8.03
N ALA A 27 -3.77 7.38 8.48
CA ALA A 27 -4.23 7.30 9.87
C ALA A 27 -4.76 5.91 10.23
N MET A 28 -5.54 5.30 9.36
CA MET A 28 -6.05 3.93 9.54
C MET A 28 -4.94 2.90 9.71
N ASN A 29 -3.83 3.10 9.00
CA ASN A 29 -2.63 2.25 9.07
C ASN A 29 -1.55 2.84 9.99
N SER A 30 -1.95 3.36 11.13
CA SER A 30 -1.09 3.86 12.19
C SER A 30 -1.39 3.17 13.51
N SER A 31 -0.60 3.47 14.55
CA SER A 31 -0.88 3.04 15.93
C SER A 31 -1.80 4.02 16.69
N GLY A 32 -2.23 5.11 16.05
CA GLY A 32 -2.91 6.24 16.68
C GLY A 32 -1.94 7.24 17.32
N LYS A 33 -0.84 6.77 17.88
CA LYS A 33 0.22 7.60 18.47
C LYS A 33 1.30 7.95 17.44
N ASP A 34 1.71 6.96 16.64
CA ASP A 34 2.76 7.11 15.63
C ASP A 34 2.39 6.39 14.33
N SER A 35 3.12 6.67 13.25
CA SER A 35 3.03 5.88 12.02
C SER A 35 3.33 4.41 12.32
N ASN A 36 2.88 3.52 11.45
CA ASN A 36 3.18 2.09 11.60
C ASN A 36 3.62 1.51 10.26
N PRO A 37 4.93 1.46 9.98
CA PRO A 37 5.44 0.95 8.71
C PRO A 37 5.01 -0.49 8.43
N LEU A 38 4.94 -1.35 9.43
CA LEU A 38 4.49 -2.73 9.26
C LEU A 38 3.04 -2.79 8.78
N LYS A 39 2.11 -2.08 9.43
CA LYS A 39 0.70 -2.01 8.99
C LYS A 39 0.58 -1.41 7.59
N ARG A 40 1.35 -0.38 7.28
CA ARG A 40 1.36 0.26 5.95
C ARG A 40 1.90 -0.70 4.88
N GLY A 41 2.94 -1.48 5.20
CA GLY A 41 3.49 -2.51 4.32
C GLY A 41 2.52 -3.66 4.06
N ILE A 42 1.89 -4.17 5.11
CA ILE A 42 0.84 -5.20 5.00
C ILE A 42 -0.31 -4.69 4.15
N TRP A 43 -0.81 -3.47 4.42
CA TRP A 43 -1.87 -2.85 3.63
C TRP A 43 -1.50 -2.71 2.15
N MET A 44 -0.26 -2.34 1.84
CA MET A 44 0.23 -2.26 0.46
C MET A 44 0.14 -3.62 -0.23
N LEU A 45 0.58 -4.67 0.43
CA LEU A 45 0.55 -6.01 -0.14
C LEU A 45 -0.88 -6.56 -0.25
N GLU A 46 -1.65 -6.55 0.83
CA GLU A 46 -3.00 -7.12 0.86
C GLU A 46 -4.02 -6.30 0.07
N SER A 47 -4.05 -4.99 0.34
CA SER A 47 -5.15 -4.16 -0.15
C SER A 47 -4.85 -3.51 -1.49
N PHE A 48 -3.61 -3.08 -1.72
CA PHE A 48 -3.24 -2.38 -2.94
C PHE A 48 -2.78 -3.34 -4.04
N LEU A 49 -1.99 -4.37 -3.70
CA LEU A 49 -1.43 -5.32 -4.68
C LEU A 49 -2.15 -6.67 -4.71
N ASN A 50 -3.06 -6.94 -3.76
CA ASN A 50 -3.74 -8.24 -3.61
C ASN A 50 -2.76 -9.43 -3.56
N ASP A 51 -1.65 -9.24 -2.82
CA ASP A 51 -0.56 -10.20 -2.61
C ASP A 51 -0.28 -10.27 -1.09
N PRO A 52 -1.21 -10.85 -0.30
CA PRO A 52 -1.11 -10.86 1.15
C PRO A 52 0.14 -11.62 1.62
N PRO A 53 0.88 -11.08 2.60
CA PRO A 53 1.96 -11.82 3.23
C PRO A 53 1.40 -13.02 4.00
N PRO A 54 2.22 -14.05 4.26
CA PRO A 54 1.80 -15.17 5.08
C PRO A 54 1.40 -14.69 6.49
N PRO A 55 0.48 -15.40 7.18
CA PRO A 55 0.11 -15.05 8.53
C PRO A 55 1.33 -15.09 9.46
N PRO A 56 1.37 -14.23 10.49
CA PRO A 56 2.46 -14.23 11.46
C PRO A 56 2.53 -15.58 12.21
N PRO A 57 3.72 -15.99 12.66
CA PRO A 57 3.86 -17.17 13.50
C PRO A 57 3.06 -17.00 14.80
N PRO A 58 2.64 -18.12 15.45
CA PRO A 58 1.78 -18.08 16.64
C PRO A 58 2.38 -17.33 17.84
N ALA A 59 3.70 -17.27 17.95
CA ALA A 59 4.41 -16.55 18.99
C ALA A 59 5.34 -15.50 18.35
N VAL A 60 4.88 -14.26 18.30
CA VAL A 60 5.72 -13.11 17.89
C VAL A 60 6.22 -12.45 19.18
N PRO A 61 7.55 -12.29 19.39
CA PRO A 61 8.07 -11.54 20.51
C PRO A 61 7.53 -10.10 20.48
N GLU A 62 7.00 -9.63 21.59
CA GLU A 62 6.60 -8.23 21.72
C GLU A 62 7.85 -7.35 21.86
N ILE A 63 7.81 -6.19 21.20
CA ILE A 63 8.85 -5.17 21.37
C ILE A 63 8.54 -4.40 22.65
N ASP A 64 9.45 -4.40 23.59
CA ASP A 64 9.33 -3.56 24.80
C ASP A 64 9.54 -2.07 24.42
N LEU A 65 8.44 -1.38 24.19
CA LEU A 65 8.45 0.05 23.87
C LEU A 65 8.81 0.94 25.07
N ALA A 66 8.88 0.38 26.28
CA ALA A 66 9.29 1.09 27.49
C ALA A 66 10.83 1.12 27.63
N ASP A 67 11.57 0.27 26.92
CA ASP A 67 13.02 0.32 26.89
C ASP A 67 13.50 1.71 26.39
N PRO A 68 14.28 2.46 27.19
CA PRO A 68 14.78 3.78 26.80
C PRO A 68 15.63 3.77 25.53
N ALA A 69 16.31 2.67 25.21
CA ALA A 69 17.08 2.53 23.99
C ALA A 69 16.14 2.46 22.78
N ILE A 70 15.11 1.61 22.85
CA ILE A 70 14.09 1.45 21.80
C ILE A 70 13.27 2.74 21.63
N ALA A 71 12.94 3.42 22.74
CA ALA A 71 12.18 4.67 22.69
C ALA A 71 12.88 5.80 21.91
N ARG A 72 14.22 5.78 21.86
CA ARG A 72 15.04 6.78 21.11
C ARG A 72 15.23 6.42 19.65
N MET A 73 14.90 5.22 19.25
CA MET A 73 15.01 4.76 17.86
C MET A 73 13.93 5.38 16.99
N THR A 74 14.24 5.65 15.73
CA THR A 74 13.23 5.87 14.70
C THR A 74 12.45 4.57 14.48
N LEU A 75 11.28 4.65 13.86
CA LEU A 75 10.50 3.43 13.56
C LEU A 75 11.23 2.49 12.62
N LYS A 76 12.02 3.02 11.67
CA LYS A 76 12.88 2.21 10.80
C LYS A 76 13.94 1.47 11.60
N GLU A 77 14.66 2.14 12.48
CA GLU A 77 15.66 1.52 13.36
C GLU A 77 15.05 0.42 14.23
N ARG A 78 13.86 0.63 14.81
CA ARG A 78 13.14 -0.39 15.60
C ARG A 78 12.78 -1.62 14.78
N ILE A 79 12.33 -1.44 13.55
CA ILE A 79 11.99 -2.55 12.65
C ILE A 79 13.24 -3.31 12.25
N GLU A 80 14.34 -2.61 11.94
CA GLU A 80 15.61 -3.22 11.58
C GLU A 80 16.19 -4.02 12.75
N ASP A 81 16.11 -3.51 13.97
CA ASP A 81 16.53 -4.22 15.18
C ASP A 81 15.69 -5.48 15.42
N HIS A 82 14.37 -5.37 15.37
CA HIS A 82 13.45 -6.51 15.52
C HIS A 82 13.66 -7.57 14.42
N ARG A 83 13.93 -7.15 13.20
CA ARG A 83 14.17 -8.02 12.05
C ARG A 83 15.42 -8.90 12.19
N ASN A 84 16.38 -8.54 13.06
CA ASN A 84 17.60 -9.32 13.27
C ASN A 84 17.34 -10.71 13.85
N HIS A 85 16.15 -10.98 14.38
CA HIS A 85 15.74 -12.33 14.73
C HIS A 85 15.41 -13.15 13.47
N ALA A 86 16.09 -14.26 13.24
CA ALA A 86 15.96 -15.09 12.03
C ALA A 86 14.52 -15.51 11.71
N ALA A 87 13.70 -15.79 12.74
CA ALA A 87 12.30 -16.13 12.59
C ALA A 87 11.45 -14.98 12.03
N CYS A 88 11.81 -13.72 12.31
CA CYS A 88 11.09 -12.52 11.90
C CYS A 88 11.53 -12.04 10.50
N MET A 89 12.80 -12.26 10.18
CA MET A 89 13.43 -11.73 8.95
C MET A 89 12.72 -12.17 7.67
N SER A 90 12.27 -13.43 7.60
CA SER A 90 11.69 -14.01 6.38
C SER A 90 10.42 -13.29 5.91
N CYS A 91 9.61 -12.76 6.83
CA CYS A 91 8.41 -11.98 6.55
C CYS A 91 8.72 -10.49 6.40
N HIS A 92 9.51 -9.93 7.33
CA HIS A 92 9.81 -8.51 7.37
C HIS A 92 10.56 -8.02 6.13
N ILE A 93 11.48 -8.79 5.56
CA ILE A 93 12.18 -8.43 4.32
C ILE A 93 11.24 -8.18 3.13
N LYS A 94 10.06 -8.80 3.15
CA LYS A 94 9.05 -8.64 2.09
C LYS A 94 8.06 -7.52 2.38
N ILE A 95 7.79 -7.22 3.66
CA ILE A 95 6.74 -6.29 4.11
C ILE A 95 7.30 -4.89 4.35
N ASP A 96 8.37 -4.78 5.14
CA ASP A 96 8.88 -3.52 5.65
C ASP A 96 9.23 -2.49 4.58
N PRO A 97 9.87 -2.87 3.45
CA PRO A 97 10.26 -1.90 2.44
C PRO A 97 9.08 -1.08 1.89
N TRP A 98 7.92 -1.72 1.78
CA TRP A 98 6.71 -1.05 1.31
C TRP A 98 6.21 -0.01 2.30
N GLY A 99 6.28 -0.33 3.60
CA GLY A 99 5.80 0.56 4.66
C GLY A 99 6.77 1.68 5.01
N ILE A 100 8.07 1.42 5.00
CA ILE A 100 9.12 2.41 5.27
C ILE A 100 9.04 3.58 4.28
N ALA A 101 8.68 3.32 3.02
CA ALA A 101 8.50 4.37 2.00
C ALA A 101 7.46 5.44 2.38
N PHE A 102 6.60 5.18 3.38
CA PHE A 102 5.60 6.13 3.89
C PHE A 102 6.07 6.95 5.09
N GLU A 103 7.27 6.76 5.62
CA GLU A 103 7.69 7.30 6.92
C GLU A 103 7.74 8.83 7.00
N ASN A 104 7.82 9.52 5.88
CA ASN A 104 7.62 10.96 5.85
C ASN A 104 6.17 11.42 6.17
N TYR A 105 5.23 10.48 6.38
CA TYR A 105 3.88 10.79 6.84
C TYR A 105 3.65 10.24 8.24
N ASP A 106 3.32 11.13 9.17
CA ASP A 106 3.01 10.77 10.57
C ASP A 106 1.72 9.94 10.71
N SER A 107 1.27 9.71 11.94
CA SER A 107 0.03 8.96 12.23
C SER A 107 -1.24 9.65 11.72
N ARG A 108 -1.22 10.95 11.50
CA ARG A 108 -2.34 11.76 10.96
C ARG A 108 -2.21 11.95 9.44
N GLY A 109 -1.15 11.41 8.86
CA GLY A 109 -0.81 11.59 7.47
C GLY A 109 -0.25 12.99 7.16
N LEU A 110 0.26 13.72 8.13
CA LEU A 110 0.97 14.97 7.90
C LEU A 110 2.41 14.68 7.50
N TRP A 111 2.95 15.51 6.61
CA TRP A 111 4.34 15.39 6.19
C TRP A 111 5.29 15.80 7.32
N ARG A 112 6.31 14.97 7.55
CA ARG A 112 7.39 15.22 8.49
C ARG A 112 8.76 14.96 7.87
N VAL A 113 9.77 15.65 8.33
CA VAL A 113 11.18 15.45 7.95
C VAL A 113 12.02 14.95 9.13
N GLU A 114 11.45 15.01 10.34
CA GLU A 114 12.07 14.56 11.58
C GLU A 114 11.11 13.71 12.39
N ALA A 115 11.64 12.74 13.11
CA ALA A 115 10.94 11.92 14.08
C ALA A 115 11.89 11.63 15.27
N ASN A 116 11.44 11.83 16.51
CA ASN A 116 12.24 11.64 17.73
C ASN A 116 13.58 12.43 17.71
N GLY A 117 13.58 13.65 17.13
CA GLY A 117 14.78 14.48 17.01
C GLY A 117 15.82 14.01 16.00
N LYS A 118 15.47 13.04 15.16
CA LYS A 118 16.33 12.51 14.08
C LYS A 118 15.68 12.77 12.72
N PRO A 119 16.46 12.97 11.65
CA PRO A 119 15.94 13.00 10.28
C PRO A 119 15.20 11.70 9.94
N VAL A 120 14.06 11.82 9.24
CA VAL A 120 13.34 10.65 8.75
C VAL A 120 14.06 10.08 7.53
N ASP A 121 14.46 8.83 7.63
CA ASP A 121 14.90 8.02 6.50
C ASP A 121 13.75 7.12 6.01
N SER A 122 13.17 7.49 4.87
CA SER A 122 12.12 6.72 4.18
C SER A 122 12.65 5.86 3.03
N THR A 123 13.97 5.77 2.89
CA THR A 123 14.59 4.92 1.88
C THR A 123 14.51 3.45 2.31
N SER A 124 14.12 2.59 1.40
CA SER A 124 14.04 1.15 1.64
C SER A 124 14.46 0.34 0.41
N ARG A 125 14.75 -0.94 0.62
CA ARG A 125 15.18 -1.85 -0.43
C ARG A 125 14.23 -3.03 -0.51
N LEU A 126 13.63 -3.23 -1.68
CA LEU A 126 12.78 -4.38 -1.96
C LEU A 126 13.59 -5.67 -2.05
N TYR A 127 12.91 -6.81 -1.93
CA TYR A 127 13.49 -8.14 -2.05
C TYR A 127 14.27 -8.36 -3.35
N ASN A 128 13.84 -7.76 -4.47
CA ASN A 128 14.53 -7.80 -5.75
C ASN A 128 15.70 -6.81 -5.88
N ASN A 129 16.16 -6.24 -4.75
CA ASN A 129 17.22 -5.24 -4.65
C ASN A 129 16.91 -3.86 -5.24
N GLU A 130 15.69 -3.59 -5.70
CA GLU A 130 15.31 -2.24 -6.11
C GLU A 130 15.14 -1.31 -4.90
N THR A 131 15.63 -0.09 -5.01
CA THR A 131 15.56 0.92 -3.96
C THR A 131 14.31 1.77 -4.15
N LEU A 132 13.56 1.95 -3.07
CA LEU A 132 12.47 2.90 -2.96
C LEU A 132 12.96 4.14 -2.22
N ASP A 133 12.99 5.27 -2.89
CA ASP A 133 13.32 6.57 -2.30
C ASP A 133 12.03 7.25 -1.85
N GLY A 134 11.55 6.85 -0.68
CA GLY A 134 10.31 7.33 -0.09
C GLY A 134 9.08 7.18 -0.99
N MET A 135 8.08 8.02 -0.77
CA MET A 135 6.83 8.00 -1.51
C MET A 135 7.00 8.23 -3.02
N ILE A 136 7.94 9.06 -3.43
CA ILE A 136 8.19 9.35 -4.85
C ILE A 136 8.76 8.11 -5.53
N GLY A 137 9.75 7.47 -4.90
CA GLY A 137 10.33 6.21 -5.37
C GLY A 137 9.31 5.09 -5.44
N LEU A 138 8.48 4.94 -4.39
CA LEU A 138 7.40 3.97 -4.36
C LEU A 138 6.42 4.16 -5.52
N LYS A 139 5.91 5.36 -5.73
CA LYS A 139 4.98 5.64 -6.84
C LYS A 139 5.59 5.34 -8.20
N ARG A 140 6.85 5.74 -8.42
CA ARG A 140 7.57 5.45 -9.66
C ARG A 140 7.72 3.94 -9.89
N PHE A 141 8.09 3.21 -8.85
CA PHE A 141 8.21 1.75 -8.90
C PHE A 141 6.88 1.08 -9.26
N LEU A 142 5.78 1.48 -8.60
CA LEU A 142 4.45 0.92 -8.85
C LEU A 142 4.01 1.15 -10.29
N LEU A 143 4.17 2.37 -10.80
CA LEU A 143 3.81 2.72 -12.18
C LEU A 143 4.66 1.95 -13.21
N LYS A 144 5.93 1.71 -12.92
CA LYS A 144 6.81 1.02 -13.86
C LYS A 144 6.66 -0.51 -13.81
N ASN A 145 6.46 -1.08 -12.62
CA ASN A 145 6.66 -2.52 -12.42
C ASN A 145 5.43 -3.25 -11.87
N ARG A 146 4.38 -2.54 -11.40
CA ARG A 146 3.24 -3.13 -10.69
C ARG A 146 1.88 -2.62 -11.17
N GLN A 147 1.83 -1.92 -12.28
CA GLN A 147 0.60 -1.32 -12.79
C GLN A 147 -0.44 -2.39 -13.14
N ASP A 148 -0.05 -3.45 -13.84
CA ASP A 148 -0.95 -4.56 -14.18
C ASP A 148 -1.48 -5.27 -12.93
N GLN A 149 -0.60 -5.52 -11.95
CA GLN A 149 -0.99 -6.12 -10.68
C GLN A 149 -1.98 -5.23 -9.91
N PHE A 150 -1.75 -3.93 -9.87
CA PHE A 150 -2.66 -2.98 -9.24
C PHE A 150 -4.03 -2.94 -9.93
N VAL A 151 -4.08 -2.89 -11.25
CA VAL A 151 -5.35 -2.88 -11.98
C VAL A 151 -6.12 -4.17 -11.75
N LEU A 152 -5.45 -5.32 -11.78
CA LEU A 152 -6.08 -6.61 -11.47
C LEU A 152 -6.60 -6.67 -10.04
N ALA A 153 -5.84 -6.17 -9.06
CA ALA A 153 -6.24 -6.10 -7.65
C ALA A 153 -7.46 -5.21 -7.45
N LEU A 154 -7.48 -4.04 -8.09
CA LEU A 154 -8.60 -3.10 -8.02
C LEU A 154 -9.85 -3.70 -8.70
N THR A 155 -9.68 -4.33 -9.86
CA THR A 155 -10.76 -5.04 -10.56
C THR A 155 -11.35 -6.11 -9.68
N HIS A 156 -10.52 -6.95 -9.05
CA HIS A 156 -10.95 -7.99 -8.12
C HIS A 156 -11.82 -7.42 -6.99
N LYS A 157 -11.35 -6.39 -6.31
CA LYS A 157 -12.07 -5.78 -5.17
C LYS A 157 -13.40 -5.14 -5.61
N LEU A 158 -13.42 -4.48 -6.75
CA LEU A 158 -14.65 -3.88 -7.27
C LEU A 158 -15.64 -4.96 -7.75
N CYS A 159 -15.18 -6.06 -8.35
CA CYS A 159 -16.04 -7.19 -8.70
C CYS A 159 -16.65 -7.85 -7.45
N VAL A 160 -15.85 -8.10 -6.40
CA VAL A 160 -16.36 -8.63 -5.12
C VAL A 160 -17.43 -7.70 -4.55
N PHE A 161 -17.19 -6.39 -4.55
CA PHE A 161 -18.15 -5.39 -4.09
C PHE A 161 -19.43 -5.38 -4.94
N ALA A 162 -19.30 -5.36 -6.27
CA ALA A 162 -20.44 -5.29 -7.20
C ALA A 162 -21.30 -6.57 -7.18
N LEU A 163 -20.68 -7.73 -6.98
CA LEU A 163 -21.37 -9.03 -6.94
C LEU A 163 -21.94 -9.36 -5.55
N GLY A 164 -21.44 -8.70 -4.49
CA GLY A 164 -21.81 -9.01 -3.11
C GLY A 164 -21.38 -10.42 -2.65
N ARG A 165 -20.37 -11.02 -3.33
CA ARG A 165 -19.82 -12.33 -3.01
C ARG A 165 -18.32 -12.42 -3.31
N PRO A 166 -17.59 -13.33 -2.66
CA PRO A 166 -16.21 -13.66 -3.08
C PRO A 166 -16.21 -14.20 -4.52
N LEU A 167 -15.10 -13.97 -5.22
CA LEU A 167 -14.87 -14.56 -6.53
C LEU A 167 -14.44 -16.01 -6.38
N THR A 168 -14.90 -16.85 -7.30
CA THR A 168 -14.54 -18.27 -7.40
C THR A 168 -13.43 -18.47 -8.42
N PHE A 169 -12.91 -19.68 -8.50
CA PHE A 169 -11.91 -20.05 -9.51
C PHE A 169 -12.44 -19.84 -10.94
N SER A 170 -13.72 -20.12 -11.18
CA SER A 170 -14.35 -19.94 -12.50
C SER A 170 -14.51 -18.48 -12.92
N ASP A 171 -14.49 -17.53 -11.97
CA ASP A 171 -14.59 -16.10 -12.27
C ASP A 171 -13.26 -15.52 -12.75
N ARG A 172 -12.15 -16.23 -12.57
CA ARG A 172 -10.79 -15.73 -12.77
C ARG A 172 -10.52 -15.27 -14.20
N SER A 173 -10.92 -16.06 -15.19
CA SER A 173 -10.72 -15.72 -16.60
C SER A 173 -11.45 -14.43 -17.00
N LEU A 174 -12.68 -14.26 -16.51
CA LEU A 174 -13.47 -13.05 -16.76
C LEU A 174 -12.89 -11.83 -16.05
N LEU A 175 -12.34 -12.03 -14.85
CA LEU A 175 -11.64 -10.97 -14.12
C LEU A 175 -10.39 -10.48 -14.88
N GLU A 176 -9.58 -11.41 -15.38
CA GLU A 176 -8.38 -11.12 -16.17
C GLU A 176 -8.72 -10.43 -17.49
N GLU A 177 -9.83 -10.83 -18.15
CA GLU A 177 -10.35 -10.18 -19.35
C GLU A 177 -10.75 -8.72 -19.07
N ILE A 178 -11.50 -8.46 -18.00
CA ILE A 178 -11.88 -7.10 -17.60
C ILE A 178 -10.63 -6.25 -17.33
N ALA A 179 -9.69 -6.75 -16.54
CA ALA A 179 -8.46 -6.02 -16.20
C ALA A 179 -7.63 -5.71 -17.45
N SER A 180 -7.50 -6.66 -18.37
CA SER A 180 -6.80 -6.47 -19.64
C SER A 180 -7.47 -5.42 -20.53
N SER A 181 -8.82 -5.44 -20.60
CA SER A 181 -9.58 -4.44 -21.34
C SER A 181 -9.38 -3.01 -20.81
N VAL A 182 -9.36 -2.87 -19.48
CA VAL A 182 -9.09 -1.58 -18.82
C VAL A 182 -7.69 -1.07 -19.16
N ARG A 183 -6.69 -1.95 -19.11
CA ARG A 183 -5.30 -1.62 -19.45
C ARG A 183 -5.14 -1.13 -20.89
N GLN A 184 -5.92 -1.66 -21.81
CA GLN A 184 -5.93 -1.25 -23.21
C GLN A 184 -6.66 0.07 -23.46
N LYS A 185 -7.47 0.52 -22.50
CA LYS A 185 -8.34 1.71 -22.59
C LYS A 185 -7.97 2.81 -21.60
N ASP A 186 -6.70 3.08 -21.37
CA ASP A 186 -6.19 4.21 -20.56
C ASP A 186 -6.28 4.08 -19.00
N ASP A 187 -6.54 2.91 -18.45
CA ASP A 187 -6.61 2.68 -16.99
C ASP A 187 -7.61 3.57 -16.23
N GLY A 188 -8.65 4.07 -16.89
CA GLY A 188 -9.63 4.96 -16.28
C GLY A 188 -10.54 4.25 -15.28
N LEU A 189 -10.76 4.83 -14.09
CA LEU A 189 -11.70 4.27 -13.11
C LEU A 189 -13.13 4.16 -13.66
N ARG A 190 -13.57 5.14 -14.46
CA ARG A 190 -14.86 5.07 -15.15
C ARG A 190 -14.92 3.89 -16.12
N THR A 191 -13.85 3.70 -16.88
CA THR A 191 -13.70 2.57 -17.80
C THR A 191 -13.82 1.26 -17.05
N LEU A 192 -13.10 1.10 -15.94
CA LEU A 192 -13.16 -0.09 -15.10
C LEU A 192 -14.61 -0.38 -14.59
N ILE A 193 -15.30 0.64 -14.10
CA ILE A 193 -16.70 0.48 -13.63
C ILE A 193 -17.60 0.03 -14.79
N MET A 194 -17.45 0.61 -15.97
CA MET A 194 -18.23 0.23 -17.16
C MET A 194 -17.92 -1.19 -17.63
N GLU A 195 -16.64 -1.57 -17.69
CA GLU A 195 -16.22 -2.92 -18.06
C GLU A 195 -16.79 -3.97 -17.08
N ILE A 196 -16.81 -3.69 -15.78
CA ILE A 196 -17.45 -4.58 -14.79
C ILE A 196 -18.97 -4.67 -15.05
N ALA A 197 -19.65 -3.54 -15.15
CA ALA A 197 -21.11 -3.49 -15.25
C ALA A 197 -21.65 -4.16 -16.52
N THR A 198 -20.88 -4.16 -17.60
CA THR A 198 -21.25 -4.79 -18.88
C THR A 198 -20.67 -6.20 -19.07
N SER A 199 -19.86 -6.68 -18.11
CA SER A 199 -19.22 -7.99 -18.19
C SER A 199 -20.22 -9.14 -18.00
N LYS A 200 -19.86 -10.29 -18.58
CA LYS A 200 -20.59 -11.55 -18.33
C LYS A 200 -20.55 -11.90 -16.83
N LEU A 201 -19.48 -11.56 -16.13
CA LEU A 201 -19.31 -11.80 -14.71
C LEU A 201 -20.42 -11.11 -13.89
N PHE A 202 -20.83 -9.91 -14.27
CA PHE A 202 -21.86 -9.13 -13.58
C PHE A 202 -23.27 -9.47 -14.07
N LEU A 203 -23.46 -9.74 -15.37
CA LEU A 203 -24.77 -9.93 -16.00
C LEU A 203 -25.32 -11.36 -15.88
N SER A 204 -24.45 -12.36 -15.68
CA SER A 204 -24.89 -13.77 -15.56
C SER A 204 -25.03 -14.22 -14.12
N LYS A 205 -25.87 -13.51 -13.37
CA LYS A 205 -26.28 -13.92 -12.02
C LYS A 205 -27.25 -15.10 -12.06
#